data_898f240d7296269149d3154e3d99f6ab
#
_entry.id   898f240d7296269149d3154e3d99f6ab
#
_cell.length_a   1.000
_cell.length_b   1.000
_cell.length_c   1.000
_cell.angle_alpha   90.00
_cell.angle_beta   90.00
_cell.angle_gamma   90.00
#
_symmetry.space_group_name_H-M   'P 1'
#
loop_
_entity.id
_entity.type
_entity.pdbx_description
1 polymer ?
#
loop_
_entity_poly.entity_id
_entity_poly.type
_entity_poly.pdbx_seq_one_letter_code
_entity_poly.pdbx_strand_id
1 'polypeptide(L)'
;MKEYVNGSDLLVMVGDKAVGHCTSHTATFNTETKDVAVKPAATVKATKASLFKEKRVTGLSVQVKVDGLCFYNEKEAGFKALLAKWKKGEPLELKLFEREHDATPYCSGMFIASTLENTAPAGDDASYTGTFDNSGEVDVDEEKLDLLATPEA
;
A
#
# COMPACT_ATOMS: atom_id res chain seq x y z
N MET A 1 13.61 -2.43 24.84
CA MET A 1 13.76 -3.24 23.62
C MET A 1 12.43 -3.30 22.89
N LYS A 2 12.41 -2.98 21.63
CA LYS A 2 11.19 -3.13 20.83
C LYS A 2 11.14 -4.54 20.26
N GLU A 3 10.23 -5.35 20.74
CA GLU A 3 10.02 -6.71 20.21
C GLU A 3 9.04 -6.69 19.05
N TYR A 4 8.03 -5.83 19.15
CA TYR A 4 6.98 -5.71 18.12
C TYR A 4 6.87 -4.26 17.67
N VAL A 5 6.59 -4.08 16.39
CA VAL A 5 6.36 -2.76 15.81
C VAL A 5 4.93 -2.33 16.11
N ASN A 6 4.78 -1.16 16.70
CA ASN A 6 3.46 -0.58 16.95
C ASN A 6 2.95 0.01 15.63
N GLY A 7 1.69 -0.29 15.28
CA GLY A 7 1.08 0.24 14.06
C GLY A 7 1.07 1.77 13.99
N SER A 8 1.10 2.45 15.14
CA SER A 8 1.17 3.91 15.20
C SER A 8 2.50 4.48 14.71
N ASP A 9 3.52 3.64 14.58
CA ASP A 9 4.83 4.06 14.08
C ASP A 9 4.94 3.96 12.55
N LEU A 10 3.95 3.38 11.89
CA LEU A 10 3.89 3.30 10.45
C LEU A 10 2.83 4.29 9.95
N LEU A 11 3.23 5.17 9.06
CA LEU A 11 2.42 6.32 8.67
C LEU A 11 2.24 6.39 7.14
N VAL A 12 1.11 6.97 6.74
CA VAL A 12 0.81 7.25 5.33
C VAL A 12 0.67 8.76 5.15
N MET A 13 1.33 9.29 4.12
CA MET A 13 1.17 10.69 3.72
C MET A 13 0.65 10.79 2.29
N VAL A 14 -0.19 11.80 2.07
CA VAL A 14 -0.63 12.21 0.74
C VAL A 14 0.08 13.52 0.43
N GLY A 15 1.06 13.47 -0.47
CA GLY A 15 1.91 14.62 -0.74
C GLY A 15 2.65 15.08 0.51
N ASP A 16 2.44 16.30 0.93
CA ASP A 16 3.08 16.89 2.11
C ASP A 16 2.24 16.77 3.39
N LYS A 17 1.04 16.18 3.28
CA LYS A 17 0.11 16.11 4.42
C LYS A 17 -0.11 14.66 4.83
N ALA A 18 -0.19 14.43 6.12
CA ALA A 18 -0.60 13.13 6.63
C ALA A 18 -2.06 12.84 6.24
N VAL A 19 -2.39 11.57 6.07
CA VAL A 19 -3.79 11.17 5.87
C VAL A 19 -4.58 11.52 7.14
N GLY A 20 -5.65 12.28 6.95
CA GLY A 20 -6.41 12.87 8.06
C GLY A 20 -7.02 11.82 8.97
N HIS A 21 -6.70 11.92 10.25
CA HIS A 21 -7.27 11.09 11.31
C HIS A 21 -7.31 9.60 10.98
N CYS A 22 -6.22 9.11 10.40
CA CYS A 22 -6.08 7.71 10.02
C CYS A 22 -6.08 6.80 11.24
N THR A 23 -6.96 5.81 11.24
CA THR A 23 -7.06 4.83 12.33
C THR A 23 -6.29 3.55 11.99
N SER A 24 -6.24 3.19 10.71
CA SER A 24 -5.42 2.07 10.26
C SER A 24 -5.16 2.18 8.78
N HIS A 25 -4.11 1.52 8.31
CA HIS A 25 -3.86 1.38 6.89
C HIS A 25 -3.29 -0.01 6.60
N THR A 26 -3.48 -0.45 5.37
CA THR A 26 -2.97 -1.73 4.90
C THR A 26 -2.30 -1.50 3.55
N ALA A 27 -1.07 -1.92 3.42
CA ALA A 27 -0.36 -1.91 2.15
C ALA A 27 -0.22 -3.34 1.65
N THR A 28 -0.65 -3.58 0.42
CA THR A 28 -0.60 -4.91 -0.20
C THR A 28 0.32 -4.85 -1.41
N PHE A 29 1.32 -5.70 -1.42
CA PHE A 29 2.28 -5.80 -2.52
C PHE A 29 1.95 -7.05 -3.31
N ASN A 30 1.48 -6.87 -4.53
CA ASN A 30 1.00 -7.95 -5.37
C ASN A 30 1.95 -8.25 -6.52
N THR A 31 2.03 -9.51 -6.88
CA THR A 31 2.84 -9.98 -8.00
C THR A 31 1.92 -10.60 -9.04
N GLU A 32 2.02 -10.14 -10.27
CA GLU A 32 1.37 -10.78 -11.40
C GLU A 32 2.36 -11.75 -12.02
N THR A 33 1.89 -12.97 -12.27
CA THR A 33 2.74 -14.03 -12.81
C THR A 33 2.10 -14.66 -14.02
N LYS A 34 2.95 -15.24 -14.88
CA LYS A 34 2.53 -16.01 -16.02
C LYS A 34 3.22 -17.37 -15.95
N ASP A 35 2.45 -18.43 -16.20
CA ASP A 35 3.02 -19.76 -16.28
C ASP A 35 3.89 -19.89 -17.53
N VAL A 36 5.09 -20.43 -17.36
CA VAL A 36 5.98 -20.74 -18.45
C VAL A 36 5.82 -22.22 -18.76
N ALA A 37 5.16 -22.51 -19.88
CA ALA A 37 4.98 -23.89 -20.35
C ALA A 37 6.09 -24.21 -21.34
N VAL A 38 6.94 -25.18 -20.98
CA VAL A 38 7.98 -25.69 -21.86
C VAL A 38 7.61 -27.12 -22.23
N LYS A 39 7.56 -27.42 -23.53
CA LYS A 39 7.31 -28.78 -23.96
C LYS A 39 8.54 -29.65 -23.62
N PRO A 40 8.35 -30.78 -22.94
CA PRO A 40 9.46 -31.68 -22.71
C PRO A 40 9.99 -32.24 -24.03
N ALA A 41 11.29 -32.51 -24.09
CA ALA A 41 11.88 -33.14 -25.26
C ALA A 41 11.19 -34.47 -25.55
N ALA A 42 11.07 -34.82 -26.83
CA ALA A 42 10.35 -36.03 -27.25
C ALA A 42 10.93 -37.31 -26.64
N THR A 43 12.19 -37.30 -26.25
CA THR A 43 12.89 -38.45 -25.64
C THR A 43 12.72 -38.51 -24.14
N VAL A 44 12.13 -37.51 -23.53
CA VAL A 44 11.95 -37.44 -22.06
C VAL A 44 10.52 -37.81 -21.71
N LYS A 45 10.36 -38.85 -20.86
CA LYS A 45 9.04 -39.18 -20.36
C LYS A 45 8.56 -38.10 -19.38
N ALA A 46 7.27 -37.82 -19.43
CA ALA A 46 6.65 -36.93 -18.47
C ALA A 46 6.79 -37.52 -17.06
N THR A 47 7.48 -36.80 -16.19
CA THR A 47 7.68 -37.16 -14.80
C THR A 47 7.01 -36.16 -13.89
N LYS A 48 6.97 -36.38 -12.57
CA LYS A 48 6.44 -35.38 -11.64
C LYS A 48 7.12 -34.03 -11.79
N ALA A 49 8.41 -34.00 -12.10
CA ALA A 49 9.16 -32.77 -12.30
C ALA A 49 8.63 -31.98 -13.48
N SER A 50 8.12 -32.64 -14.54
CA SER A 50 7.56 -31.96 -15.70
C SER A 50 6.14 -31.44 -15.48
N LEU A 51 5.49 -31.82 -14.38
CA LEU A 51 4.17 -31.33 -14.00
C LEU A 51 4.25 -30.02 -13.22
N PHE A 52 5.41 -29.69 -12.63
CA PHE A 52 5.62 -28.44 -11.96
C PHE A 52 5.91 -27.34 -12.97
N LYS A 53 5.08 -26.31 -12.94
CA LYS A 53 5.22 -25.18 -13.86
C LYS A 53 6.09 -24.12 -13.23
N GLU A 54 6.94 -23.53 -14.05
CA GLU A 54 7.66 -22.33 -13.66
C GLU A 54 6.80 -21.12 -13.89
N LYS A 55 6.93 -20.12 -13.02
CA LYS A 55 6.21 -18.85 -13.14
C LYS A 55 7.19 -17.73 -13.41
N ARG A 56 6.79 -16.84 -14.30
CA ARG A 56 7.53 -15.62 -14.57
C ARG A 56 6.76 -14.43 -14.00
N VAL A 57 7.46 -13.54 -13.33
CA VAL A 57 6.84 -12.30 -12.86
C VAL A 57 6.62 -11.38 -14.06
N THR A 58 5.36 -11.02 -14.31
CA THR A 58 4.98 -10.13 -15.42
C THR A 58 4.66 -8.72 -14.96
N GLY A 59 4.38 -8.54 -13.68
CA GLY A 59 4.06 -7.23 -13.15
C GLY A 59 4.10 -7.20 -11.63
N LEU A 60 4.28 -6.01 -11.11
CA LEU A 60 4.22 -5.73 -9.68
C LEU A 60 3.20 -4.62 -9.47
N SER A 61 2.40 -4.73 -8.43
CA SER A 61 1.44 -3.69 -8.08
C SER A 61 1.40 -3.50 -6.57
N VAL A 62 1.04 -2.28 -6.17
CA VAL A 62 0.90 -1.93 -4.77
C VAL A 62 -0.48 -1.33 -4.57
N GLN A 63 -1.19 -1.83 -3.56
CA GLN A 63 -2.48 -1.31 -3.17
C GLN A 63 -2.39 -0.84 -1.73
N VAL A 64 -2.85 0.37 -1.48
CA VAL A 64 -2.90 0.95 -0.14
C VAL A 64 -4.34 1.21 0.23
N LYS A 65 -4.76 0.65 1.36
CA LYS A 65 -6.08 0.88 1.91
C LYS A 65 -5.93 1.65 3.22
N VAL A 66 -6.70 2.72 3.35
CA VAL A 66 -6.64 3.62 4.50
C VAL A 66 -8.02 3.75 5.11
N ASP A 67 -8.09 3.62 6.43
CA ASP A 67 -9.30 3.88 7.20
C ASP A 67 -9.06 5.07 8.11
N GLY A 68 -10.04 5.96 8.21
CA GLY A 68 -9.92 7.14 9.05
C GLY A 68 -11.26 7.66 9.53
N LEU A 69 -11.22 8.64 10.41
CA LEU A 69 -12.40 9.32 10.91
C LEU A 69 -12.62 10.63 10.17
N CYS A 70 -13.88 11.01 10.00
CA CYS A 70 -14.23 12.30 9.41
C CYS A 70 -14.27 13.36 10.48
N PHE A 71 -13.62 14.49 10.22
CA PHE A 71 -13.55 15.61 11.15
C PHE A 71 -13.92 16.91 10.43
N TYR A 72 -14.44 17.84 11.21
CA TYR A 72 -14.64 19.22 10.74
C TYR A 72 -13.32 19.98 10.81
N ASN A 73 -13.10 20.88 9.86
CA ASN A 73 -11.91 21.76 9.82
C ASN A 73 -10.58 21.00 9.79
N GLU A 74 -10.53 19.94 9.00
CA GLU A 74 -9.31 19.15 8.85
C GLU A 74 -8.16 19.96 8.28
N LYS A 75 -7.00 19.89 8.91
CA LYS A 75 -5.74 20.44 8.39
C LYS A 75 -4.95 19.39 7.62
N GLU A 76 -5.30 18.13 7.77
CA GLU A 76 -4.67 17.00 7.11
C GLU A 76 -5.46 16.63 5.84
N ALA A 77 -4.92 15.70 5.06
CA ALA A 77 -5.60 15.20 3.87
C ALA A 77 -6.72 14.23 4.25
N GLY A 78 -7.89 14.78 4.54
CA GLY A 78 -9.06 14.00 4.94
C GLY A 78 -9.92 13.56 3.77
N PHE A 79 -11.10 13.05 4.09
CA PHE A 79 -12.03 12.51 3.09
C PHE A 79 -12.36 13.51 1.99
N LYS A 80 -12.57 14.78 2.34
CA LYS A 80 -12.91 15.82 1.35
C LYS A 80 -11.80 16.01 0.32
N ALA A 81 -10.54 16.02 0.75
CA ALA A 81 -9.40 16.16 -0.14
C ALA A 81 -9.27 14.95 -1.06
N LEU A 82 -9.46 13.75 -0.52
CA LEU A 82 -9.42 12.52 -1.30
C LEU A 82 -10.55 12.44 -2.31
N LEU A 83 -11.74 12.87 -1.91
CA LEU A 83 -12.91 12.89 -2.79
C LEU A 83 -12.70 13.87 -3.97
N ALA A 84 -12.08 15.02 -3.70
CA ALA A 84 -11.77 15.99 -4.74
C ALA A 84 -10.80 15.39 -5.78
N LYS A 85 -9.79 14.67 -5.34
CA LYS A 85 -8.85 13.99 -6.25
C LYS A 85 -9.53 12.88 -7.05
N TRP A 86 -10.39 12.11 -6.40
CA TRP A 86 -11.16 11.07 -7.08
C TRP A 86 -12.05 11.67 -8.18
N LYS A 87 -12.74 12.76 -7.88
CA LYS A 87 -13.64 13.43 -8.85
C LYS A 87 -12.89 13.90 -10.09
N LYS A 88 -11.69 14.44 -9.91
CA LYS A 88 -10.85 14.92 -11.01
C LYS A 88 -10.17 13.80 -11.77
N GLY A 89 -10.11 12.60 -11.21
CA GLY A 89 -9.37 11.50 -11.80
C GLY A 89 -7.86 11.71 -11.79
N GLU A 90 -7.38 12.56 -10.92
CA GLU A 90 -5.95 12.86 -10.81
C GLU A 90 -5.24 11.87 -9.90
N PRO A 91 -4.01 11.46 -10.25
CA PRO A 91 -3.20 10.68 -9.34
C PRO A 91 -2.75 11.56 -8.16
N LEU A 92 -2.52 10.89 -7.03
CA LEU A 92 -1.96 11.55 -5.87
C LEU A 92 -0.70 10.81 -5.42
N GLU A 93 0.22 11.54 -4.82
CA GLU A 93 1.45 10.97 -4.31
C GLU A 93 1.20 10.39 -2.93
N LEU A 94 1.44 9.08 -2.78
CA LEU A 94 1.39 8.41 -1.49
C LEU A 94 2.79 8.05 -1.04
N LYS A 95 3.05 8.28 0.23
CA LYS A 95 4.31 7.92 0.88
C LYS A 95 4.01 7.11 2.11
N LEU A 96 4.65 5.96 2.23
CA LEU A 96 4.60 5.12 3.41
C LEU A 96 5.94 5.20 4.11
N PHE A 97 5.94 5.52 5.39
CA PHE A 97 7.18 5.65 6.11
C PHE A 97 7.04 5.23 7.58
N GLU A 98 8.17 4.98 8.19
CA GLU A 98 8.28 4.72 9.61
C GLU A 98 8.52 6.05 10.33
N ARG A 99 7.91 6.23 11.49
CA ARG A 99 7.94 7.50 12.23
C ARG A 99 9.36 8.04 12.46
N GLU A 100 10.29 7.17 12.74
CA GLU A 100 11.69 7.56 12.99
C GLU A 100 12.43 7.93 11.70
N HIS A 101 11.85 7.61 10.53
CA HIS A 101 12.40 7.90 9.21
C HIS A 101 11.43 8.75 8.40
N ASP A 102 10.89 9.80 9.00
CA ASP A 102 9.84 10.62 8.41
C ASP A 102 10.24 11.34 7.12
N ALA A 103 11.53 11.58 6.91
CA ALA A 103 12.04 12.22 5.70
C ALA A 103 12.33 11.23 4.56
N THR A 104 12.31 9.93 4.84
CA THR A 104 12.71 8.89 3.88
C THR A 104 11.68 7.75 3.84
N PRO A 105 10.68 7.86 2.96
CA PRO A 105 9.66 6.81 2.87
C PRO A 105 10.25 5.51 2.34
N TYR A 106 9.76 4.38 2.85
CA TYR A 106 10.14 3.08 2.31
C TYR A 106 9.34 2.71 1.06
N CYS A 107 8.24 3.37 0.83
CA CYS A 107 7.40 3.17 -0.35
C CYS A 107 6.82 4.52 -0.76
N SER A 108 7.02 4.89 -2.01
CA SER A 108 6.46 6.14 -2.53
C SER A 108 6.13 6.00 -4.00
N GLY A 109 5.13 6.71 -4.46
CA GLY A 109 4.74 6.71 -5.85
C GLY A 109 3.42 7.43 -6.07
N MET A 110 2.99 7.45 -7.33
CA MET A 110 1.71 8.01 -7.71
C MET A 110 0.65 6.93 -7.66
N PHE A 111 -0.47 7.23 -7.03
CA PHE A 111 -1.58 6.32 -6.85
C PHE A 111 -2.87 6.96 -7.30
N ILE A 112 -3.82 6.14 -7.74
CA ILE A 112 -5.15 6.57 -8.11
C ILE A 112 -6.14 6.02 -7.09
N ALA A 113 -7.06 6.86 -6.65
CA ALA A 113 -8.14 6.41 -5.76
C ALA A 113 -9.09 5.53 -6.56
N SER A 114 -9.06 4.23 -6.31
CA SER A 114 -9.96 3.29 -6.99
C SER A 114 -11.32 3.20 -6.31
N THR A 115 -11.35 3.36 -4.99
CA THR A 115 -12.59 3.30 -4.22
C THR A 115 -12.50 4.23 -3.03
N LEU A 116 -13.55 5.00 -2.79
CA LEU A 116 -13.72 5.80 -1.59
C LEU A 116 -15.08 5.46 -0.99
N GLU A 117 -15.10 5.19 0.31
CA GLU A 117 -16.32 4.89 1.03
C GLU A 117 -16.44 5.83 2.23
N ASN A 118 -17.67 6.25 2.50
CA ASN A 118 -17.98 7.04 3.67
C ASN A 118 -19.09 6.33 4.43
N THR A 119 -18.84 6.01 5.68
CA THR A 119 -19.81 5.34 6.55
C THR A 119 -20.25 6.33 7.62
N ALA A 120 -21.54 6.58 7.67
CA ALA A 120 -22.12 7.59 8.56
C ALA A 120 -23.28 7.01 9.33
N PRO A 121 -23.03 6.19 10.37
CA PRO A 121 -24.11 5.63 11.19
C PRO A 121 -24.73 6.69 12.11
N ALA A 122 -26.03 6.61 12.30
CA ALA A 122 -26.71 7.53 13.22
C ALA A 122 -26.24 7.27 14.66
N GLY A 123 -25.85 8.34 15.35
CA GLY A 123 -25.41 8.25 16.74
C GLY A 123 -23.99 7.79 16.96
N ASP A 124 -23.21 7.66 15.90
CA ASP A 124 -21.79 7.27 15.98
C ASP A 124 -20.95 8.13 15.06
N ASP A 125 -19.63 8.03 15.19
CA ASP A 125 -18.72 8.82 14.38
C ASP A 125 -18.71 8.38 12.92
N ALA A 126 -18.70 9.36 12.02
CA ALA A 126 -18.52 9.08 10.61
C ALA A 126 -17.07 8.70 10.31
N SER A 127 -16.91 7.71 9.46
CA SER A 127 -15.60 7.23 9.05
C SER A 127 -15.49 7.18 7.53
N TYR A 128 -14.27 7.07 7.02
CA TYR A 128 -14.03 6.88 5.61
C TYR A 128 -13.02 5.78 5.37
N THR A 129 -13.10 5.17 4.19
CA THR A 129 -12.15 4.16 3.73
C THR A 129 -11.76 4.52 2.31
N GLY A 130 -10.46 4.58 2.04
CA GLY A 130 -9.93 4.81 0.70
C GLY A 130 -9.06 3.65 0.26
N THR A 131 -9.23 3.23 -0.99
CA THR A 131 -8.38 2.23 -1.62
C THR A 131 -7.66 2.88 -2.80
N PHE A 132 -6.34 2.77 -2.82
CA PHE A 132 -5.50 3.39 -3.82
C PHE A 132 -4.65 2.35 -4.52
N ASP A 133 -4.66 2.39 -5.85
CA ASP A 133 -3.82 1.52 -6.68
C ASP A 133 -2.72 2.34 -7.33
N ASN A 134 -1.53 1.77 -7.45
CA ASN A 134 -0.42 2.47 -8.05
C ASN A 134 -0.67 2.77 -9.53
N SER A 135 -0.20 3.94 -9.95
CA SER A 135 -0.24 4.36 -11.35
C SER A 135 1.19 4.62 -11.82
N GLY A 136 1.81 3.58 -12.35
CA GLY A 136 3.20 3.63 -12.75
C GLY A 136 4.14 3.00 -11.72
N GLU A 137 5.40 3.32 -11.82
CA GLU A 137 6.44 2.75 -10.96
C GLU A 137 6.31 3.27 -9.53
N VAL A 138 6.46 2.36 -8.58
CA VAL A 138 6.50 2.66 -7.15
C VAL A 138 7.93 2.43 -6.65
N ASP A 139 8.48 3.41 -5.97
CA ASP A 139 9.80 3.30 -5.37
C ASP A 139 9.67 2.62 -4.01
N VAL A 140 10.21 1.42 -3.91
CA VAL A 140 10.21 0.64 -2.67
C VAL A 140 11.64 0.46 -2.20
N ASP A 141 11.94 0.99 -1.02
CA ASP A 141 13.26 0.88 -0.39
C ASP A 141 13.12 0.28 1.01
N GLU A 142 13.27 -1.02 1.09
CA GLU A 142 13.11 -1.78 2.34
C GLU A 142 14.15 -1.41 3.39
N GLU A 143 15.26 -0.82 2.99
CA GLU A 143 16.30 -0.39 3.93
C GLU A 143 15.84 0.81 4.80
N LYS A 144 14.77 1.49 4.40
CA LYS A 144 14.18 2.57 5.19
C LYS A 144 13.22 2.07 6.27
N LEU A 145 13.10 0.75 6.43
CA LEU A 145 12.36 0.12 7.52
C LEU A 145 13.33 -0.48 8.53
N ASP A 146 13.07 -0.25 9.80
CA ASP A 146 13.89 -0.79 10.89
C ASP A 146 13.31 -2.10 11.45
N LEU A 147 12.39 -2.75 10.71
CA LEU A 147 11.65 -3.91 11.21
C LEU A 147 12.53 -5.09 11.66
N LEU A 148 13.70 -5.25 11.06
CA LEU A 148 14.65 -6.31 11.44
C LEU A 148 15.91 -5.75 12.07
N ALA A 149 15.93 -4.44 12.38
CA ALA A 149 17.09 -3.82 12.99
C ALA A 149 17.27 -4.32 14.42
N THR A 150 18.53 -4.53 14.83
CA THR A 150 18.83 -4.88 16.21
C THR A 150 18.55 -3.67 17.09
N PRO A 151 17.71 -3.81 18.13
CA PRO A 151 17.43 -2.69 19.00
C PRO A 151 18.71 -2.22 19.69
N GLU A 152 18.89 -0.91 19.78
CA GLU A 152 19.96 -0.34 20.56
C GLU A 152 19.69 -0.55 22.04
N ALA A 153 20.73 -0.90 22.75
CA ALA A 153 20.64 -1.12 24.19
C ALA A 153 20.43 0.21 24.93
#